data_fdbbb5a123b9543931fb38c6c50e86c4
#
_entry.id   fdbbb5a123b9543931fb38c6c50e86c4
#
_cell.length_a   1.000
_cell.length_b   1.000
_cell.length_c   1.000
_cell.angle_alpha   90.00
_cell.angle_beta   90.00
_cell.angle_gamma   90.00
#
_symmetry.space_group_name_H-M   'P 1'
#
loop_
_entity.id
_entity.type
_entity.pdbx_description
1 polymer ?
#
loop_
_entity_poly.entity_id
_entity_poly.type
_entity_poly.pdbx_seq_one_letter_code
_entity_poly.pdbx_strand_id
1 'polypeptide(L)'
;MRREQRRTPRYTFIASAELIEQKTDVRIATRVSELSLHGCYLDMMNPFPQDTQVLVKIFAGEEFFHAKAKIIYVQPNLGCGVSFLEVEPQPLAVIGRWLALAQKDGQQRSG
;
A
#
# COMPACT_ATOMS: atom_id res chain seq x y z
N MET A 1 -20.40 -11.67 10.51
CA MET A 1 -20.07 -11.27 10.47
C MET A 1 -19.59 -10.76 9.91
N ARG A 2 -19.29 -10.43 9.91
CA ARG A 2 -18.81 -10.01 9.66
C ARG A 2 -18.21 -9.31 9.35
N ARG A 3 -18.01 -8.89 9.38
CA ARG A 3 -17.49 -8.28 9.22
C ARG A 3 -16.62 -7.73 9.08
N GLU A 4 -16.17 -7.56 9.14
CA GLU A 4 -15.30 -7.12 9.13
C GLU A 4 -14.81 -6.65 8.95
N GLN A 5 -15.22 -6.72 8.73
CA GLN A 5 -14.53 -6.12 8.76
C GLN A 5 -13.37 -5.29 8.70
N ARG A 6 -13.22 -4.35 7.96
CA ARG A 6 -12.06 -3.50 7.95
C ARG A 6 -12.12 -2.55 9.08
N ARG A 7 -11.09 -2.61 9.92
CA ARG A 7 -11.02 -1.68 11.02
C ARG A 7 -10.43 -0.36 10.60
N THR A 8 -9.60 -0.37 9.54
CA THR A 8 -8.88 0.82 9.09
C THR A 8 -9.43 1.26 7.76
N PRO A 9 -9.85 2.52 7.64
CA PRO A 9 -10.35 3.01 6.36
C PRO A 9 -9.29 2.97 5.27
N ARG A 10 -9.73 2.71 4.07
CA ARG A 10 -8.89 2.77 2.88
C ARG A 10 -9.31 3.94 2.02
N TYR A 11 -8.33 4.61 1.46
CA TYR A 11 -8.56 5.80 0.66
C TYR A 11 -7.94 5.63 -0.71
N THR A 12 -8.57 6.20 -1.72
CA THR A 12 -7.95 6.32 -3.04
C THR A 12 -6.69 7.15 -2.90
N PHE A 13 -5.58 6.63 -3.39
CA PHE A 13 -4.29 7.30 -3.26
C PHE A 13 -3.40 6.80 -4.38
N ILE A 14 -3.14 7.64 -5.37
CA ILE A 14 -2.38 7.26 -6.56
C ILE A 14 -0.94 7.72 -6.40
N ALA A 15 -0.02 6.78 -6.44
CA ALA A 15 1.39 7.10 -6.29
C ALA A 15 2.25 6.00 -6.91
N SER A 16 3.45 6.38 -7.33
CA SER A 16 4.42 5.40 -7.81
C SER A 16 4.89 4.53 -6.66
N ALA A 17 5.19 3.28 -6.96
CA ALA A 17 5.66 2.35 -5.96
C ALA A 17 6.64 1.37 -6.54
N GLU A 18 7.39 0.74 -5.68
CA GLU A 18 8.32 -0.32 -6.03
C GLU A 18 8.13 -1.45 -5.05
N LEU A 19 8.09 -2.66 -5.58
CA LEU A 19 7.94 -3.87 -4.77
C LEU A 19 9.20 -4.70 -4.95
N ILE A 20 9.82 -5.07 -3.86
CA ILE A 20 11.07 -5.83 -3.89
C ILE A 20 10.86 -7.13 -3.13
N GLU A 21 11.02 -8.26 -3.82
CA GLU A 21 10.89 -9.55 -3.17
C GLU A 21 12.11 -9.82 -2.31
N GLN A 22 11.88 -10.23 -1.06
CA GLN A 22 12.97 -10.27 -0.09
C GLN A 22 13.96 -11.40 -0.33
N LYS A 23 13.54 -12.51 -0.91
CA LYS A 23 14.43 -13.63 -1.13
C LYS A 23 15.31 -13.45 -2.36
N THR A 24 14.76 -12.92 -3.42
CA THR A 24 15.44 -12.86 -4.72
C THR A 24 15.91 -11.49 -5.10
N ASP A 25 15.47 -10.45 -4.39
CA ASP A 25 15.72 -9.05 -4.73
C ASP A 25 15.12 -8.64 -6.08
N VAL A 26 14.19 -9.41 -6.60
CA VAL A 26 13.48 -9.01 -7.81
C VAL A 26 12.65 -7.77 -7.51
N ARG A 27 12.76 -6.76 -8.36
CA ARG A 27 12.12 -5.46 -8.17
C ARG A 27 11.09 -5.26 -9.27
N ILE A 28 9.92 -4.78 -8.88
CA ILE A 28 8.85 -4.48 -9.83
C ILE A 28 8.39 -3.05 -9.58
N ALA A 29 8.44 -2.22 -10.63
CA ALA A 29 7.85 -0.89 -10.58
C ALA A 29 6.35 -1.03 -10.71
N THR A 30 5.60 -0.32 -9.87
CA THR A 30 4.16 -0.45 -9.86
C THR A 30 3.53 0.86 -9.38
N ARG A 31 2.27 0.80 -9.01
CA ARG A 31 1.52 1.97 -8.59
C ARG A 31 0.56 1.59 -7.49
N VAL A 32 0.50 2.41 -6.44
CA VAL A 32 -0.52 2.30 -5.42
C VAL A 32 -1.80 2.94 -5.95
N SER A 33 -2.93 2.33 -5.70
CA SER A 33 -4.23 2.91 -6.01
C SER A 33 -5.09 3.10 -4.77
N GLU A 34 -4.86 2.32 -3.72
CA GLU A 34 -5.53 2.50 -2.43
C GLU A 34 -4.53 2.37 -1.31
N LEU A 35 -4.72 3.17 -0.26
CA LEU A 35 -3.80 3.21 0.86
C LEU A 35 -4.58 3.22 2.17
N SER A 36 -4.08 2.49 3.17
CA SER A 36 -4.58 2.55 4.53
C SER A 36 -3.38 2.55 5.47
N LEU A 37 -3.66 2.70 6.76
CA LEU A 37 -2.59 2.69 7.75
C LEU A 37 -1.85 1.34 7.80
N HIS A 38 -2.52 0.26 7.45
CA HIS A 38 -1.96 -1.08 7.60
C HIS A 38 -1.65 -1.78 6.30
N GLY A 39 -1.88 -1.15 5.16
CA GLY A 39 -1.58 -1.79 3.89
C GLY A 39 -1.98 -0.95 2.70
N CYS A 40 -1.81 -1.53 1.52
CA CYS A 40 -2.17 -0.82 0.29
C CYS A 40 -2.53 -1.82 -0.79
N TYR A 41 -3.13 -1.30 -1.87
CA TYR A 41 -3.41 -2.08 -3.06
C TYR A 41 -2.50 -1.60 -4.18
N LEU A 42 -1.83 -2.54 -4.84
CA LEU A 42 -0.90 -2.26 -5.92
C LEU A 42 -1.44 -2.77 -7.24
N ASP A 43 -1.40 -1.92 -8.26
CA ASP A 43 -1.84 -2.28 -9.60
C ASP A 43 -0.72 -3.01 -10.33
N MET A 44 -0.89 -4.29 -10.64
CA MET A 44 0.13 -5.09 -11.31
C MET A 44 -0.52 -6.20 -12.12
N MET A 45 0.04 -6.47 -13.30
CA MET A 45 -0.46 -7.57 -14.12
C MET A 45 -0.11 -8.92 -13.55
N ASN A 46 1.13 -9.07 -13.09
CA ASN A 46 1.64 -10.36 -12.61
C ASN A 46 2.22 -10.21 -11.21
N PRO A 47 1.36 -10.15 -10.19
CA PRO A 47 1.87 -10.01 -8.82
C PRO A 47 2.64 -11.24 -8.38
N PHE A 48 3.51 -11.05 -7.38
CA PHE A 48 4.10 -12.21 -6.70
C PHE A 48 2.99 -13.01 -6.03
N PRO A 49 3.22 -14.29 -5.75
CA PRO A 49 2.19 -15.13 -5.11
C PRO A 49 1.80 -14.62 -3.73
N GLN A 50 0.62 -15.03 -3.30
CA GLN A 50 0.15 -14.77 -1.94
C GLN A 50 1.19 -15.26 -0.93
N ASP A 51 1.32 -14.54 0.15
CA ASP A 51 2.26 -14.82 1.26
C ASP A 51 3.72 -14.50 0.95
N THR A 52 4.02 -13.97 -0.23
CA THR A 52 5.37 -13.52 -0.52
C THR A 52 5.71 -12.32 0.36
N GLN A 53 6.89 -12.36 0.98
CA GLN A 53 7.37 -11.23 1.77
C GLN A 53 8.14 -10.28 0.89
N VAL A 54 7.84 -9.01 1.03
CA VAL A 54 8.37 -7.97 0.16
C VAL A 54 8.74 -6.74 0.97
N LEU A 55 9.51 -5.88 0.35
CA LEU A 55 9.70 -4.52 0.81
C LEU A 55 8.92 -3.64 -0.13
N VAL A 56 8.03 -2.83 0.40
CA VAL A 56 7.25 -1.90 -0.43
C VAL A 56 7.78 -0.49 -0.24
N LYS A 57 7.93 0.23 -1.34
CA LYS A 57 8.33 1.63 -1.33
C LYS A 57 7.29 2.43 -2.10
N ILE A 58 6.85 3.54 -1.53
CA ILE A 58 5.84 4.39 -2.15
C ILE A 58 6.41 5.81 -2.22
N PHE A 59 6.29 6.43 -3.38
CA PHE A 59 6.84 7.76 -3.62
C PHE A 59 5.73 8.73 -3.97
N ALA A 60 5.61 9.81 -3.21
CA ALA A 60 4.61 10.84 -3.45
C ALA A 60 5.24 12.20 -3.26
N GLY A 61 5.41 12.94 -4.35
CA GLY A 61 6.12 14.21 -4.32
C GLY A 61 7.56 13.98 -3.93
N GLU A 62 7.99 14.70 -2.91
CA GLU A 62 9.35 14.55 -2.40
C GLU A 62 9.41 13.63 -1.19
N GLU A 63 8.29 13.04 -0.84
CA GLU A 63 8.23 12.15 0.31
C GLU A 63 8.24 10.70 -0.12
N PHE A 64 8.57 9.85 0.82
CA PHE A 64 8.85 8.47 0.55
C PHE A 64 8.47 7.64 1.78
N PHE A 65 7.76 6.56 1.54
CA PHE A 65 7.36 5.61 2.57
C PHE A 65 7.93 4.24 2.23
N HIS A 66 8.36 3.50 3.23
CA HIS A 66 8.80 2.12 2.99
C HIS A 66 8.41 1.26 4.19
N ALA A 67 8.19 -0.02 3.93
CA ALA A 67 7.84 -0.95 4.99
C ALA A 67 8.04 -2.38 4.49
N LYS A 68 8.34 -3.26 5.43
CA LYS A 68 8.25 -4.68 5.16
C LYS A 68 6.78 -5.05 5.09
N ALA A 69 6.44 -5.91 4.14
CA ALA A 69 5.06 -6.23 3.88
C ALA A 69 4.92 -7.65 3.39
N LYS A 70 3.68 -8.11 3.33
CA LYS A 70 3.37 -9.44 2.82
C LYS A 70 2.18 -9.32 1.88
N ILE A 71 2.23 -10.03 0.77
CA ILE A 71 1.11 -10.09 -0.15
C ILE A 71 0.02 -10.96 0.47
N ILE A 72 -1.15 -10.37 0.71
CA ILE A 72 -2.23 -11.07 1.39
C ILE A 72 -3.28 -11.61 0.45
N TYR A 73 -3.40 -11.05 -0.74
CA TYR A 73 -4.26 -11.62 -1.78
C TYR A 73 -3.81 -11.12 -3.15
N VAL A 74 -4.15 -11.88 -4.16
CA VAL A 74 -3.76 -11.59 -5.54
C VAL A 74 -4.98 -11.60 -6.42
N GLN A 75 -5.09 -10.60 -7.30
CA GLN A 75 -6.09 -10.56 -8.35
C GLN A 75 -5.35 -10.56 -9.68
N PRO A 76 -5.27 -11.71 -10.35
CA PRO A 76 -4.49 -11.80 -11.57
C PRO A 76 -4.91 -10.76 -12.61
N ASN A 77 -3.92 -10.16 -13.26
CA ASN A 77 -4.10 -9.13 -14.27
C ASN A 77 -4.63 -7.81 -13.72
N LEU A 78 -4.80 -7.69 -12.41
CA LEU A 78 -5.27 -6.46 -11.77
C LEU A 78 -4.31 -5.93 -10.74
N GLY A 79 -3.94 -6.77 -9.78
CA GLY A 79 -3.06 -6.30 -8.73
C GLY A 79 -3.05 -7.19 -7.52
N CYS A 80 -2.59 -6.63 -6.41
CA CYS A 80 -2.53 -7.38 -5.16
C CYS A 80 -2.69 -6.46 -3.97
N GLY A 81 -3.21 -7.03 -2.88
CA GLY A 81 -3.26 -6.35 -1.61
C GLY A 81 -2.07 -6.73 -0.78
N VAL A 82 -1.44 -5.75 -0.14
CA VAL A 82 -0.31 -6.01 0.76
C VAL A 82 -0.62 -5.48 2.14
N SER A 83 -0.14 -6.20 3.13
CA SER A 83 -0.24 -5.80 4.53
C SER A 83 1.13 -5.41 5.02
N PHE A 84 1.24 -4.25 5.66
CA PHE A 84 2.51 -3.83 6.25
C PHE A 84 2.75 -4.63 7.51
N LEU A 85 3.93 -5.24 7.61
CA LEU A 85 4.27 -6.07 8.76
C LEU A 85 4.92 -5.24 9.87
N GLU A 86 5.79 -4.34 9.46
CA GLU A 86 6.57 -3.54 10.39
C GLU A 86 6.78 -2.18 9.78
N VAL A 87 6.37 -1.13 10.49
CA VAL A 87 6.57 0.24 10.00
C VAL A 87 7.30 1.02 11.07
N GLU A 88 8.47 1.54 10.71
CA GLU A 88 9.27 2.31 11.65
C GLU A 88 8.64 3.69 11.87
N PRO A 89 9.05 4.39 12.94
CA PRO A 89 8.40 5.65 13.30
C PRO A 89 8.42 6.72 12.22
N GLN A 90 9.51 6.83 11.48
CA GLN A 90 9.61 7.87 10.46
C GLN A 90 8.69 7.61 9.27
N PRO A 91 8.71 6.41 8.64
CA PRO A 91 7.71 6.12 7.61
C PRO A 91 6.29 6.16 8.14
N LEU A 92 6.07 5.78 9.39
CA LEU A 92 4.73 5.83 9.97
C LEU A 92 4.20 7.25 9.99
N ALA A 93 5.05 8.22 10.31
CA ALA A 93 4.65 9.63 10.28
C ALA A 93 4.29 10.07 8.86
N VAL A 94 5.04 9.63 7.86
CA VAL A 94 4.77 9.97 6.47
C VAL A 94 3.40 9.46 6.04
N ILE A 95 3.13 8.18 6.30
CA ILE A 95 1.86 7.60 5.87
C ILE A 95 0.69 8.25 6.61
N GLY A 96 0.90 8.63 7.87
CA GLY A 96 -0.14 9.35 8.61
C GLY A 96 -0.51 10.67 7.96
N ARG A 97 0.49 11.41 7.50
CA ARG A 97 0.23 12.68 6.79
C ARG A 97 -0.50 12.46 5.48
N TRP A 98 -0.08 11.46 4.71
CA TRP A 98 -0.72 11.16 3.43
C TRP A 98 -2.18 10.78 3.62
N LEU A 99 -2.47 9.96 4.64
CA LEU A 99 -3.83 9.53 4.89
C LEU A 99 -4.70 10.67 5.36
N ALA A 100 -4.15 11.59 6.16
CA ALA A 100 -4.89 12.75 6.58
C ALA A 100 -5.28 13.62 5.37
N LEU A 101 -4.37 13.78 4.43
CA LEU A 101 -4.67 14.54 3.22
C LEU A 101 -5.69 13.83 2.34
N ALA A 102 -5.58 12.52 2.19
CA ALA A 102 -6.53 11.76 1.40
C ALA A 102 -7.93 11.81 2.00
N GLN A 103 -8.02 11.74 3.30
CA GLN A 103 -9.31 11.85 4.01
C GLN A 103 -9.94 13.21 3.79
N LYS A 104 -9.12 14.27 3.86
CA LYS A 104 -9.59 15.62 3.68
C LYS A 104 -10.11 15.83 2.24
N ASP A 105 -9.37 15.32 1.26
CA ASP A 105 -9.80 15.41 -0.13
C ASP A 105 -11.12 14.70 -0.35
N GLY A 106 -11.27 13.53 0.25
CA GLY A 106 -12.51 12.78 0.13
C GLY A 106 -13.69 13.54 0.71
N GLN A 107 -13.49 14.17 1.85
CA GLN A 107 -14.54 14.95 2.48
C GLN A 107 -14.93 16.17 1.63
N GLN A 108 -13.94 16.82 1.06
CA GLN A 108 -14.20 17.98 0.21
C GLN A 108 -14.98 17.59 -1.03
N ARG A 109 -14.66 16.43 -1.60
CA ARG A 109 -15.34 16.00 -2.81
C ARG A 109 -16.77 15.55 -2.56
N SER A 110 -17.02 14.97 -1.41
CA SER A 110 -18.35 14.49 -1.11
C SER A 110 -19.29 15.59 -0.65
N GLY A 111 -18.74 16.73 -0.33
CA GLY A 111 -19.54 17.89 0.07
C GLY A 111 -20.05 18.66 -1.12
#